data_4864bab819258a67346eb96b6d701ac5
#
_entry.id   4864bab819258a67346eb96b6d701ac5
#
_cell.length_a   1.000
_cell.length_b   1.000
_cell.length_c   1.000
_cell.angle_alpha   90.00
_cell.angle_beta   90.00
_cell.angle_gamma   90.00
#
_symmetry.space_group_name_H-M   'P 1'
#
loop_
_entity.id
_entity.type
_entity.pdbx_description
1 polymer ?
#
loop_
_entity_poly.entity_id
_entity_poly.type
_entity_poly.pdbx_seq_one_letter_code
_entity_poly.pdbx_strand_id
1 'polypeptide(L)'
;MGGLNHVKQSVEDILTTPLNTRVMRRDYGSALFDLIDKPLNGETKLDIIAATAEALARWETRFILERVVLSQQEGKVILSLFGQYKNNLTQIEVRL
;
A
#
# COMPACT_ATOMS: atom_id res chain seq x y z
N MET A 1 15.72 17.23 -1.88
CA MET A 1 16.22 15.93 -1.86
C MET A 1 15.34 14.97 -1.08
N GLY A 2 14.95 13.93 -1.61
CA GLY A 2 14.39 12.84 -0.86
C GLY A 2 12.95 12.93 -0.38
N GLY A 3 12.26 14.03 -0.59
CA GLY A 3 10.87 14.12 -0.16
C GLY A 3 10.02 13.00 -0.75
N LEU A 4 10.07 12.83 -2.06
CA LEU A 4 9.33 11.77 -2.73
C LEU A 4 9.90 10.40 -2.40
N ASN A 5 11.22 10.27 -2.30
CA ASN A 5 11.83 9.00 -1.93
C ASN A 5 11.43 8.57 -0.52
N HIS A 6 11.34 9.54 0.41
CA HIS A 6 10.86 9.26 1.76
C HIS A 6 9.42 8.78 1.74
N VAL A 7 8.58 9.39 0.92
CA VAL A 7 7.18 8.97 0.80
C VAL A 7 7.09 7.56 0.22
N LYS A 8 7.87 7.26 -0.81
CA LYS A 8 7.90 5.93 -1.39
C LYS A 8 8.33 4.87 -0.37
N GLN A 9 9.38 5.16 0.39
CA GLN A 9 9.86 4.25 1.41
C GLN A 9 8.83 4.07 2.51
N SER A 10 8.19 5.14 2.92
CA SER A 10 7.15 5.09 3.94
C SER A 10 5.96 4.25 3.49
N VAL A 11 5.51 4.47 2.25
CA VAL A 11 4.40 3.69 1.68
C VAL A 11 4.76 2.21 1.64
N GLU A 12 5.96 1.90 1.16
CA GLU A 12 6.40 0.51 1.07
C GLU A 12 6.48 -0.12 2.46
N ASP A 13 7.04 0.59 3.43
CA ASP A 13 7.13 0.08 4.79
C ASP A 13 5.75 -0.19 5.39
N ILE A 14 4.83 0.76 5.23
CA ILE A 14 3.47 0.60 5.76
C ILE A 14 2.79 -0.62 5.15
N LEU A 15 2.87 -0.77 3.83
CA LEU A 15 2.15 -1.83 3.13
C LEU A 15 2.80 -3.19 3.31
N THR A 16 4.10 -3.25 3.57
CA THR A 16 4.80 -4.51 3.76
C THR A 16 4.96 -4.90 5.23
N THR A 17 4.45 -4.08 6.15
CA THR A 17 4.47 -4.41 7.58
C THR A 17 3.12 -5.02 7.97
N PRO A 18 3.07 -6.29 8.39
CA PRO A 18 1.81 -6.89 8.85
C PRO A 18 1.32 -6.21 10.12
N LEU A 19 0.00 -6.13 10.29
CA LEU A 19 -0.58 -5.61 11.52
C LEU A 19 -0.20 -6.48 12.71
N ASN A 20 -0.10 -5.86 13.88
CA ASN A 20 0.17 -6.54 15.14
C ASN A 20 1.58 -7.11 15.27
N THR A 21 2.52 -6.69 14.40
CA THR A 21 3.89 -7.18 14.47
C THR A 21 4.82 -6.21 15.20
N ARG A 22 4.41 -4.96 15.39
CA ARG A 22 5.22 -3.99 16.10
C ARG A 22 4.75 -3.87 17.54
N VAL A 23 5.71 -3.98 18.47
CA VAL A 23 5.40 -4.04 19.90
C VAL A 23 4.67 -2.80 20.38
N MET A 24 5.12 -1.60 19.96
CA MET A 24 4.55 -0.35 20.43
C MET A 24 3.45 0.20 19.51
N ARG A 25 3.26 -0.40 18.35
CA ARG A 25 2.33 0.09 17.33
C ARG A 25 1.64 -1.08 16.65
N ARG A 26 0.73 -1.72 17.37
CA ARG A 26 0.02 -2.89 16.82
C ARG A 26 -0.90 -2.53 15.66
N ASP A 27 -1.35 -1.29 15.60
CA ASP A 27 -2.20 -0.81 14.52
C ASP A 27 -1.41 -0.28 13.32
N TYR A 28 -0.07 -0.29 13.40
CA TYR A 28 0.76 0.13 12.29
C TYR A 28 0.87 -0.98 11.25
N GLY A 29 0.80 -0.59 9.98
CA GLY A 29 0.95 -1.53 8.88
C GLY A 29 -0.36 -1.74 8.14
N SER A 30 -0.49 -2.88 7.49
CA SER A 30 -1.66 -3.18 6.68
C SER A 30 -2.04 -4.64 6.79
N ALA A 31 -3.26 -4.95 6.36
CA ALA A 31 -3.76 -6.32 6.33
C ALA A 31 -3.47 -7.02 5.00
N LEU A 32 -2.56 -6.48 4.18
CA LEU A 32 -2.33 -7.00 2.83
C LEU A 32 -1.81 -8.44 2.83
N PHE A 33 -0.94 -8.79 3.77
CA PHE A 33 -0.38 -10.14 3.78
C PHE A 33 -1.43 -11.22 4.03
N ASP A 34 -2.51 -10.87 4.72
CA ASP A 34 -3.61 -11.81 4.90
C ASP A 34 -4.43 -11.99 3.63
N LEU A 35 -4.39 -11.01 2.74
CA LEU A 35 -5.19 -11.01 1.54
C LEU A 35 -4.48 -11.58 0.32
N ILE A 36 -3.15 -11.39 0.23
CA ILE A 36 -2.41 -11.82 -0.95
C ILE A 36 -2.32 -13.35 -1.09
N ASP A 37 -2.57 -14.07 -0.01
CA ASP A 37 -2.58 -15.54 -0.05
C ASP A 37 -3.90 -16.10 -0.57
N LYS A 38 -4.90 -15.25 -0.73
CA LYS A 38 -6.21 -15.66 -1.23
C LYS A 38 -6.23 -15.60 -2.76
N PRO A 39 -7.13 -16.37 -3.39
CA PRO A 39 -7.28 -16.26 -4.84
C PRO A 39 -7.59 -14.82 -5.24
N LEU A 40 -6.94 -14.34 -6.29
CA LEU A 40 -7.07 -12.96 -6.73
C LEU A 40 -8.32 -12.80 -7.61
N ASN A 41 -9.49 -12.86 -6.99
CA ASN A 41 -10.76 -12.60 -7.65
C ASN A 41 -11.23 -11.17 -7.38
N GLY A 42 -12.42 -10.80 -7.89
CA GLY A 42 -12.92 -9.44 -7.72
C GLY A 42 -13.07 -9.02 -6.28
N GLU A 43 -13.55 -9.92 -5.42
CA GLU A 43 -13.73 -9.62 -4.01
C GLU A 43 -12.39 -9.37 -3.32
N THR A 44 -11.40 -10.24 -3.56
CA THR A 44 -10.08 -10.08 -2.97
C THR A 44 -9.41 -8.81 -3.46
N LYS A 45 -9.59 -8.46 -4.75
CA LYS A 45 -9.04 -7.20 -5.28
C LYS A 45 -9.61 -6.00 -4.55
N LEU A 46 -10.92 -5.99 -4.31
CA LEU A 46 -11.54 -4.88 -3.58
C LEU A 46 -11.03 -4.81 -2.15
N ASP A 47 -10.84 -5.95 -1.50
CA ASP A 47 -10.31 -5.99 -0.15
C ASP A 47 -8.87 -5.44 -0.10
N ILE A 48 -8.05 -5.79 -1.08
CA ILE A 48 -6.68 -5.29 -1.16
C ILE A 48 -6.67 -3.77 -1.36
N ILE A 49 -7.51 -3.26 -2.25
CA ILE A 49 -7.61 -1.83 -2.49
C ILE A 49 -8.07 -1.11 -1.21
N ALA A 50 -9.07 -1.65 -0.53
CA ALA A 50 -9.56 -1.04 0.70
C ALA A 50 -8.50 -1.05 1.80
N ALA A 51 -7.78 -2.16 1.97
CA ALA A 51 -6.72 -2.25 2.98
C ALA A 51 -5.59 -1.27 2.69
N THR A 52 -5.23 -1.13 1.41
CA THR A 52 -4.20 -0.18 0.99
C THR A 52 -4.63 1.25 1.30
N ALA A 53 -5.83 1.62 0.91
CA ALA A 53 -6.34 2.97 1.13
C ALA A 53 -6.42 3.30 2.62
N GLU A 54 -6.90 2.35 3.42
CA GLU A 54 -7.01 2.56 4.87
C GLU A 54 -5.65 2.76 5.52
N ALA A 55 -4.69 1.90 5.19
CA ALA A 55 -3.36 2.00 5.78
C ALA A 55 -2.69 3.31 5.43
N LEU A 56 -2.79 3.74 4.17
CA LEU A 56 -2.16 4.99 3.75
C LEU A 56 -2.88 6.22 4.30
N ALA A 57 -4.19 6.18 4.42
CA ALA A 57 -4.94 7.28 5.01
C ALA A 57 -4.56 7.47 6.47
N ARG A 58 -4.22 6.39 7.17
CA ARG A 58 -3.86 6.46 8.58
C ARG A 58 -2.40 6.85 8.79
N TRP A 59 -1.48 6.30 8.00
CA TRP A 59 -0.05 6.42 8.30
C TRP A 59 0.75 7.26 7.31
N GLU A 60 0.22 7.49 6.10
CA GLU A 60 0.93 8.29 5.09
C GLU A 60 -0.02 9.36 4.53
N THR A 61 -0.14 10.45 5.26
CA THR A 61 -1.08 11.52 4.89
C THR A 61 -0.51 12.47 3.84
N ARG A 62 0.80 12.38 3.57
CA ARG A 62 1.43 13.25 2.57
C ARG A 62 1.10 12.79 1.14
N PHE A 63 0.82 11.52 0.96
CA PHE A 63 0.44 10.98 -0.35
C PHE A 63 -1.05 10.75 -0.37
N ILE A 64 -1.74 11.44 -1.26
CA ILE A 64 -3.19 11.34 -1.40
C ILE A 64 -3.50 10.30 -2.47
N LEU A 65 -3.91 9.12 -2.03
CA LEU A 65 -4.18 8.01 -2.93
C LEU A 65 -5.47 8.27 -3.71
N GLU A 66 -5.40 8.14 -5.03
CA GLU A 66 -6.57 8.30 -5.90
C GLU A 66 -6.98 7.00 -6.57
N ARG A 67 -6.01 6.14 -6.88
CA ARG A 67 -6.29 4.93 -7.62
C ARG A 67 -5.26 3.84 -7.31
N VAL A 68 -5.73 2.61 -7.30
CA VAL A 68 -4.87 1.44 -7.11
C VAL A 68 -5.10 0.49 -8.27
N VAL A 69 -4.02 0.04 -8.90
CA VAL A 69 -4.07 -0.98 -9.94
C VAL A 69 -3.29 -2.19 -9.45
N LEU A 70 -3.90 -3.35 -9.56
CA LEU A 70 -3.30 -4.62 -9.15
C LEU A 70 -2.82 -5.39 -10.37
N SER A 71 -1.63 -5.98 -10.27
CA SER A 71 -1.15 -6.89 -11.30
C SER A 71 -0.40 -8.04 -10.64
N GLN A 72 -0.19 -9.10 -11.38
CA GLN A 72 0.59 -10.24 -10.93
C GLN A 72 1.71 -10.51 -11.92
N GLN A 73 2.92 -10.70 -11.40
CA GLN A 73 4.06 -11.10 -12.19
C GLN A 73 4.83 -12.17 -11.42
N GLU A 74 5.06 -13.30 -12.06
CA GLU A 74 5.86 -14.38 -11.48
C GLU A 74 5.36 -14.78 -10.09
N GLY A 75 4.05 -14.82 -9.92
CA GLY A 75 3.45 -15.21 -8.64
C GLY A 75 3.44 -14.15 -7.58
N LYS A 76 3.91 -12.95 -7.87
CA LYS A 76 3.92 -11.84 -6.92
C LYS A 76 2.87 -10.82 -7.28
N VAL A 77 2.26 -10.23 -6.25
CA VAL A 77 1.29 -9.17 -6.44
C VAL A 77 2.01 -7.83 -6.47
N ILE A 78 1.72 -7.03 -7.48
CA ILE A 78 2.30 -5.71 -7.65
C ILE A 78 1.17 -4.69 -7.55
N LEU A 79 1.36 -3.73 -6.65
CA LEU A 79 0.43 -2.63 -6.47
C LEU A 79 0.99 -1.38 -7.14
N SER A 80 0.22 -0.82 -8.07
CA SER A 80 0.55 0.48 -8.66
C SER A 80 -0.38 1.51 -8.05
N LEU A 81 0.18 2.43 -7.31
CA LEU A 81 -0.57 3.43 -6.56
C LEU A 81 -0.46 4.77 -7.29
N PHE A 82 -1.60 5.32 -7.65
CA PHE A 82 -1.67 6.61 -8.34
C PHE A 82 -2.30 7.62 -7.40
N GLY A 83 -1.67 8.76 -7.24
CA GLY A 83 -2.18 9.78 -6.37
C GLY A 83 -1.40 11.07 -6.49
N GLN A 84 -1.43 11.90 -5.45
CA GLN A 84 -0.78 13.20 -5.44
C GLN A 84 0.12 13.36 -4.23
N TYR A 85 1.28 13.92 -4.49
CA TYR A 85 2.21 14.34 -3.46
C TYR A 85 2.59 15.79 -3.76
N LYS A 86 2.29 16.70 -2.83
CA LYS A 86 2.52 18.15 -3.00
C LYS A 86 1.91 18.67 -4.30
N ASN A 87 0.67 18.25 -4.58
CA ASN A 87 -0.10 18.65 -5.77
C ASN A 87 0.49 18.18 -7.09
N ASN A 88 1.43 17.25 -7.05
CA ASN A 88 2.00 16.64 -8.25
C ASN A 88 1.51 15.20 -8.39
N LEU A 89 1.10 14.84 -9.60
CA LEU A 89 0.69 13.48 -9.88
C LEU A 89 1.88 12.55 -9.66
N THR A 90 1.65 11.49 -8.92
CA THR A 90 2.72 10.59 -8.50
C THR A 90 2.27 9.15 -8.61
N GLN A 91 3.16 8.29 -9.08
CA GLN A 91 2.93 6.86 -9.13
C GLN A 91 3.96 6.16 -8.25
N ILE A 92 3.47 5.26 -7.39
CA ILE A 92 4.33 4.46 -6.54
C ILE A 92 4.01 2.99 -6.78
N GLU A 93 5.03 2.19 -7.02
CA GLU A 93 4.85 0.75 -7.22
C GLU A 93 5.39 0.00 -6.02
N VAL A 94 4.58 -0.90 -5.50
CA VAL A 94 4.94 -1.73 -4.35
C VAL A 94 4.79 -3.20 -4.74
N ARG A 95 5.83 -3.99 -4.48
CA ARG A 95 5.82 -5.42 -4.74
C ARG A 95 5.65 -6.18 -3.45
N LEU A 96 4.69 -7.06 -3.44
CA LEU A 96 4.39 -7.85 -2.25
C LEU A 96 4.83 -9.31 -2.37
#